data_78771835ad6e518e529cea1cf2141d2e
#
_entry.id   78771835ad6e518e529cea1cf2141d2e
#
_cell.length_a   1.000
_cell.length_b   1.000
_cell.length_c   1.000
_cell.angle_alpha   90.00
_cell.angle_beta   90.00
_cell.angle_gamma   90.00
#
_symmetry.space_group_name_H-M   'P 1'
#
loop_
_entity.id
_entity.type
_entity.pdbx_description
1 polymer ?
#
loop_
_entity_poly.entity_id
_entity_poly.type
_entity_poly.pdbx_seq_one_letter_code
_entity_poly.pdbx_strand_id
1 'polypeptide(L)'
;VSQWYNIILRMDTTQSSASDRVRLYINGVQETSLATDAISAQVAEDSDQGVNNNVLHEIGWNLGDDYYSGYMAQVALIDGSSLAPSSFGEVDSTTNRWIPKDVSGLTFGNNGFYLDFADKNDLGDDESGNTNDWAESGFDTTNGSNQFHDTPTRNFLTGDTFQMGSGITISNGGLTSTADESGSVGIRATNLSESTVRLQSGKWYFEYLIDTIDATQVQPIILPFIWE
;
A
#
# COMPACT_ATOMS: atom_id res chain seq x y z
N VAL A 1 -11.00 -5.50 -5.71
CA VAL A 1 -9.87 -6.29 -6.22
C VAL A 1 -8.78 -6.30 -5.16
N SER A 2 -8.67 -7.40 -4.44
CA SER A 2 -7.70 -7.58 -3.34
C SER A 2 -6.34 -8.02 -3.93
N GLN A 3 -5.58 -7.06 -4.46
CA GLN A 3 -4.30 -7.37 -5.08
C GLN A 3 -3.37 -6.17 -4.94
N TRP A 4 -2.11 -6.44 -4.63
CA TRP A 4 -1.05 -5.45 -4.67
C TRP A 4 -0.69 -5.12 -6.12
N TYR A 5 -0.51 -3.84 -6.39
CA TYR A 5 -0.03 -3.31 -7.67
C TYR A 5 1.22 -2.48 -7.42
N ASN A 6 2.24 -2.71 -8.22
CA ASN A 6 3.36 -1.80 -8.32
C ASN A 6 3.04 -0.78 -9.42
N ILE A 7 3.10 0.50 -9.09
CA ILE A 7 2.82 1.61 -10.01
C ILE A 7 4.06 2.48 -10.07
N ILE A 8 4.63 2.65 -11.26
CA ILE A 8 5.81 3.49 -11.49
C ILE A 8 5.46 4.54 -12.53
N LEU A 9 5.54 5.80 -12.14
CA LEU A 9 5.53 6.92 -13.06
C LEU A 9 6.97 7.34 -13.33
N ARG A 10 7.43 7.17 -14.57
CA ARG A 10 8.72 7.61 -15.02
C ARG A 10 8.56 8.90 -15.79
N MET A 11 9.31 9.93 -15.40
CA MET A 11 9.33 11.22 -16.07
C MET A 11 10.76 11.57 -16.46
N ASP A 12 10.95 11.96 -17.72
CA ASP A 12 12.22 12.40 -18.27
C ASP A 12 11.96 13.44 -19.37
N THR A 13 11.97 14.70 -18.97
CA THR A 13 11.63 15.82 -19.89
C THR A 13 12.70 16.07 -20.95
N THR A 14 13.91 15.52 -20.82
CA THR A 14 15.00 15.67 -21.80
C THR A 14 14.77 14.85 -23.08
N GLN A 15 13.75 13.97 -23.10
CA GLN A 15 13.44 13.15 -24.25
C GLN A 15 12.83 13.99 -25.38
N SER A 16 13.36 13.87 -26.60
CA SER A 16 12.86 14.59 -27.79
C SER A 16 11.45 14.14 -28.18
N SER A 17 11.14 12.86 -28.01
CA SER A 17 9.79 12.30 -28.25
C SER A 17 8.88 12.56 -27.05
N ALA A 18 7.72 13.17 -27.27
CA ALA A 18 6.75 13.43 -26.22
C ALA A 18 6.28 12.16 -25.51
N SER A 19 6.08 11.04 -26.25
CA SER A 19 5.68 9.75 -25.70
C SER A 19 6.74 9.11 -24.78
N ASP A 20 7.98 9.59 -24.85
CA ASP A 20 9.08 9.09 -24.05
C ASP A 20 9.32 9.90 -22.77
N ARG A 21 8.72 11.10 -22.67
CA ARG A 21 8.89 11.99 -21.51
C ARG A 21 8.16 11.50 -20.28
N VAL A 22 7.00 10.89 -20.47
CA VAL A 22 6.20 10.32 -19.35
C VAL A 22 5.76 8.90 -19.71
N ARG A 23 6.07 7.96 -18.85
CA ARG A 23 5.68 6.56 -19.00
C ARG A 23 5.13 6.02 -17.69
N LEU A 24 3.98 5.36 -17.77
CA LEU A 24 3.36 4.65 -16.66
C LEU A 24 3.63 3.15 -16.79
N TYR A 25 4.00 2.53 -15.68
CA TYR A 25 4.17 1.08 -15.61
C TYR A 25 3.31 0.52 -14.48
N ILE A 26 2.68 -0.60 -14.74
CA ILE A 26 1.93 -1.38 -13.76
C ILE A 26 2.54 -2.78 -13.70
N ASN A 27 3.02 -3.17 -12.52
CA ASN A 27 3.71 -4.46 -12.33
C ASN A 27 4.83 -4.69 -13.35
N GLY A 28 5.64 -3.66 -13.61
CA GLY A 28 6.76 -3.70 -14.53
C GLY A 28 6.43 -3.61 -16.01
N VAL A 29 5.15 -3.65 -16.39
CA VAL A 29 4.68 -3.56 -17.78
C VAL A 29 4.25 -2.14 -18.08
N GLN A 30 4.73 -1.57 -19.19
CA GLN A 30 4.32 -0.24 -19.60
C GLN A 30 2.84 -0.24 -20.01
N GLU A 31 2.08 0.70 -19.44
CA GLU A 31 0.70 0.94 -19.84
C GLU A 31 0.68 1.87 -21.07
N THR A 32 0.17 1.37 -22.18
CA THR A 32 0.09 2.10 -23.45
C THR A 32 -1.33 2.45 -23.87
N SER A 33 -2.34 1.92 -23.16
CA SER A 33 -3.76 2.16 -23.41
C SER A 33 -4.33 3.29 -22.56
N LEU A 34 -3.54 4.32 -22.30
CA LEU A 34 -4.03 5.51 -21.61
C LEU A 34 -5.07 6.20 -22.49
N ALA A 35 -6.26 6.46 -21.95
CA ALA A 35 -7.43 7.00 -22.66
C ALA A 35 -7.18 8.35 -23.35
N THR A 36 -6.11 9.02 -23.02
CA THR A 36 -5.59 10.18 -23.73
C THR A 36 -4.06 10.18 -23.64
N ASP A 37 -3.37 10.35 -24.76
CA ASP A 37 -1.94 10.73 -24.80
C ASP A 37 -1.70 12.11 -24.15
N ALA A 38 -2.68 12.58 -23.38
CA ALA A 38 -2.74 13.93 -22.88
C ALA A 38 -1.61 14.27 -21.91
N ILE A 39 -1.12 13.28 -21.15
CA ILE A 39 -0.07 13.54 -20.15
C ILE A 39 1.26 13.79 -20.86
N SER A 40 1.67 12.91 -21.75
CA SER A 40 2.94 13.06 -22.48
C SER A 40 2.94 14.27 -23.44
N ALA A 41 1.79 14.55 -24.07
CA ALA A 41 1.66 15.69 -24.99
C ALA A 41 1.71 17.05 -24.27
N GLN A 42 1.38 17.11 -22.99
CA GLN A 42 1.39 18.35 -22.21
C GLN A 42 2.75 18.65 -21.57
N VAL A 43 3.63 17.66 -21.47
CA VAL A 43 4.98 17.84 -20.94
C VAL A 43 5.91 18.25 -22.07
N ALA A 44 6.30 19.53 -22.10
CA ALA A 44 7.24 20.02 -23.09
C ALA A 44 8.67 19.49 -22.84
N GLU A 45 9.48 19.46 -23.88
CA GLU A 45 10.91 19.13 -23.77
C GLU A 45 11.61 20.15 -22.87
N ASP A 46 12.49 19.66 -22.00
CA ASP A 46 13.27 20.44 -21.03
C ASP A 46 12.44 21.33 -20.11
N SER A 47 11.15 21.00 -19.92
CA SER A 47 10.28 21.78 -19.04
C SER A 47 10.32 21.27 -17.59
N ASP A 48 10.32 22.22 -16.65
CA ASP A 48 10.08 21.92 -15.24
C ASP A 48 8.61 21.52 -15.01
N GLN A 49 8.42 20.52 -14.19
CA GLN A 49 7.11 20.00 -13.82
C GLN A 49 6.82 20.24 -12.34
N GLY A 50 5.56 20.03 -11.90
CA GLY A 50 5.20 20.13 -10.49
C GLY A 50 5.87 19.05 -9.62
N VAL A 51 6.07 17.86 -10.18
CA VAL A 51 6.79 16.77 -9.49
C VAL A 51 8.26 17.17 -9.33
N ASN A 52 8.79 16.96 -8.12
CA ASN A 52 10.16 17.33 -7.74
C ASN A 52 10.47 18.85 -7.86
N ASN A 53 9.46 19.69 -7.63
CA ASN A 53 9.60 21.15 -7.62
C ASN A 53 9.25 21.68 -6.22
N ASN A 54 9.61 22.92 -5.91
CA ASN A 54 9.31 23.55 -4.62
C ASN A 54 7.83 23.98 -4.52
N VAL A 55 6.94 22.99 -4.51
CA VAL A 55 5.49 23.13 -4.32
C VAL A 55 5.03 22.10 -3.30
N LEU A 56 3.83 22.27 -2.76
CA LEU A 56 3.24 21.27 -1.87
C LEU A 56 3.08 19.93 -2.61
N HIS A 57 3.57 18.86 -1.98
CA HIS A 57 3.37 17.49 -2.41
C HIS A 57 2.59 16.73 -1.36
N GLU A 58 1.75 15.81 -1.79
CA GLU A 58 0.89 15.03 -0.92
C GLU A 58 0.88 13.57 -1.38
N ILE A 59 0.85 12.65 -0.41
CA ILE A 59 0.71 11.21 -0.64
C ILE A 59 -0.60 10.77 -0.02
N GLY A 60 -1.46 10.13 -0.82
CA GLY A 60 -2.75 9.62 -0.35
C GLY A 60 -3.87 10.66 -0.27
N TRP A 61 -3.61 11.89 -0.62
CA TRP A 61 -4.60 12.95 -0.68
C TRP A 61 -4.36 13.88 -1.88
N ASN A 62 -5.41 14.49 -2.37
CA ASN A 62 -5.35 15.55 -3.39
C ASN A 62 -6.19 16.73 -2.88
N LEU A 63 -5.66 17.94 -3.01
CA LEU A 63 -6.28 19.22 -2.61
C LEU A 63 -7.81 19.23 -2.86
N GLY A 64 -8.59 18.84 -1.87
CA GLY A 64 -10.03 18.66 -1.95
C GLY A 64 -10.48 17.54 -1.01
N ASP A 65 -11.52 16.82 -1.39
CA ASP A 65 -12.10 15.73 -0.60
C ASP A 65 -11.69 14.34 -1.15
N ASP A 66 -10.70 14.26 -2.04
CA ASP A 66 -10.27 13.02 -2.69
C ASP A 66 -9.15 12.36 -1.89
N TYR A 67 -9.52 11.39 -1.05
CA TYR A 67 -8.57 10.59 -0.27
C TYR A 67 -8.35 9.23 -0.94
N TYR A 68 -7.10 8.78 -0.92
CA TYR A 68 -6.80 7.40 -1.28
C TYR A 68 -7.43 6.44 -0.26
N SER A 69 -8.15 5.45 -0.75
CA SER A 69 -8.74 4.39 0.07
C SER A 69 -8.10 3.06 -0.32
N GLY A 70 -7.18 2.59 0.51
CA GLY A 70 -6.42 1.36 0.24
C GLY A 70 -5.18 1.27 1.11
N TYR A 71 -4.31 0.32 0.78
CA TYR A 71 -3.04 0.09 1.47
C TYR A 71 -1.86 0.51 0.60
N MET A 72 -0.83 1.08 1.22
CA MET A 72 0.44 1.39 0.59
C MET A 72 1.56 0.63 1.31
N ALA A 73 2.50 0.07 0.57
CA ALA A 73 3.60 -0.70 1.14
C ALA A 73 4.94 0.04 1.02
N GLN A 74 5.15 0.77 -0.05
CA GLN A 74 6.39 1.48 -0.31
C GLN A 74 6.09 2.68 -1.21
N VAL A 75 6.69 3.82 -0.92
CA VAL A 75 6.64 5.00 -1.79
C VAL A 75 8.06 5.53 -1.94
N ALA A 76 8.50 5.74 -3.16
CA ALA A 76 9.84 6.26 -3.44
C ALA A 76 9.82 7.30 -4.55
N LEU A 77 10.65 8.32 -4.41
CA LEU A 77 11.01 9.27 -5.45
C LEU A 77 12.49 9.15 -5.74
N ILE A 78 12.86 9.01 -7.01
CA ILE A 78 14.24 9.09 -7.47
C ILE A 78 14.43 10.42 -8.18
N ASP A 79 15.26 11.27 -7.60
CA ASP A 79 15.62 12.57 -8.17
C ASP A 79 16.87 12.44 -9.08
N GLY A 80 16.82 13.09 -10.24
CA GLY A 80 17.92 13.18 -11.18
C GLY A 80 18.21 11.92 -12.01
N SER A 81 17.40 10.86 -11.86
CA SER A 81 17.56 9.61 -12.61
C SER A 81 16.23 9.03 -13.04
N SER A 82 16.18 8.53 -14.27
CA SER A 82 15.01 7.89 -14.86
C SER A 82 15.21 6.37 -14.92
N LEU A 83 15.08 5.68 -13.76
CA LEU A 83 15.37 4.26 -13.63
C LEU A 83 14.32 3.38 -14.33
N ALA A 84 14.74 2.19 -14.75
CA ALA A 84 13.81 1.19 -15.30
C ALA A 84 12.99 0.50 -14.20
N PRO A 85 11.79 -0.02 -14.50
CA PRO A 85 10.97 -0.75 -13.53
C PRO A 85 11.69 -1.91 -12.82
N SER A 86 12.62 -2.57 -13.52
CA SER A 86 13.44 -3.66 -12.97
C SER A 86 14.36 -3.25 -11.81
N SER A 87 14.54 -1.95 -11.57
CA SER A 87 15.23 -1.43 -10.39
C SER A 87 14.37 -1.53 -9.13
N PHE A 88 13.04 -1.57 -9.27
CA PHE A 88 12.08 -1.53 -8.16
C PHE A 88 11.40 -2.88 -7.91
N GLY A 89 11.47 -3.79 -8.86
CA GLY A 89 10.84 -5.09 -8.72
C GLY A 89 11.22 -6.06 -9.81
N GLU A 90 10.70 -7.27 -9.69
CA GLU A 90 10.92 -8.34 -10.66
C GLU A 90 9.74 -9.32 -10.68
N VAL A 91 9.68 -10.16 -11.70
CA VAL A 91 8.71 -11.24 -11.76
C VAL A 91 9.26 -12.45 -10.99
N ASP A 92 8.56 -12.86 -9.95
CA ASP A 92 8.85 -14.10 -9.24
C ASP A 92 8.64 -15.31 -10.17
N SER A 93 9.68 -16.09 -10.37
CA SER A 93 9.68 -17.21 -11.33
C SER A 93 8.75 -18.37 -10.92
N THR A 94 8.38 -18.45 -9.64
CA THR A 94 7.53 -19.52 -9.10
C THR A 94 6.06 -19.18 -9.22
N THR A 95 5.70 -17.94 -8.90
CA THR A 95 4.31 -17.48 -8.85
C THR A 95 3.88 -16.69 -10.09
N ASN A 96 4.85 -16.31 -10.93
CA ASN A 96 4.66 -15.40 -12.07
C ASN A 96 4.02 -14.06 -11.68
N ARG A 97 4.28 -13.60 -10.46
CA ARG A 97 3.78 -12.32 -9.93
C ARG A 97 4.92 -11.33 -9.85
N TRP A 98 4.61 -10.06 -10.09
CA TRP A 98 5.55 -8.98 -9.82
C TRP A 98 5.71 -8.83 -8.31
N ILE A 99 6.95 -8.82 -7.84
CA ILE A 99 7.32 -8.60 -6.44
C ILE A 99 8.30 -7.44 -6.34
N PRO A 100 8.27 -6.64 -5.27
CA PRO A 100 9.23 -5.57 -5.05
C PRO A 100 10.63 -6.13 -4.77
N LYS A 101 11.63 -5.36 -5.18
CA LYS A 101 13.03 -5.52 -4.78
C LYS A 101 13.36 -4.63 -3.60
N ASP A 102 14.44 -4.97 -2.91
CA ASP A 102 15.08 -4.05 -1.99
C ASP A 102 15.63 -2.85 -2.77
N VAL A 103 15.16 -1.66 -2.44
CA VAL A 103 15.54 -0.40 -3.07
C VAL A 103 16.50 0.44 -2.22
N SER A 104 16.85 0.00 -1.01
CA SER A 104 17.72 0.71 -0.07
C SER A 104 19.09 1.04 -0.64
N GLY A 105 19.56 0.28 -1.62
CA GLY A 105 20.84 0.51 -2.32
C GLY A 105 20.76 1.45 -3.52
N LEU A 106 19.61 2.03 -3.84
CA LEU A 106 19.47 2.97 -4.94
C LEU A 106 20.02 4.36 -4.55
N THR A 107 20.40 5.14 -5.55
CA THR A 107 20.72 6.55 -5.36
C THR A 107 19.45 7.37 -5.54
N PHE A 108 18.96 7.98 -4.47
CA PHE A 108 17.70 8.72 -4.49
C PHE A 108 17.83 10.16 -5.00
N GLY A 109 19.06 10.70 -5.08
CA GLY A 109 19.31 12.11 -5.43
C GLY A 109 19.03 13.03 -4.23
N ASN A 110 19.07 14.35 -4.43
CA ASN A 110 18.97 15.30 -3.32
C ASN A 110 17.53 15.44 -2.77
N ASN A 111 16.55 15.43 -3.66
CA ASN A 111 15.12 15.58 -3.29
C ASN A 111 14.39 14.24 -3.24
N GLY A 112 15.08 13.13 -3.53
CA GLY A 112 14.51 11.82 -3.49
C GLY A 112 14.28 11.34 -2.05
N PHE A 113 13.35 10.41 -1.89
CA PHE A 113 13.00 9.82 -0.60
C PHE A 113 12.56 8.37 -0.78
N TYR A 114 12.52 7.63 0.33
CA TYR A 114 11.98 6.29 0.38
C TYR A 114 11.22 6.07 1.69
N LEU A 115 9.91 5.90 1.60
CA LEU A 115 9.06 5.58 2.73
C LEU A 115 8.73 4.08 2.70
N ASP A 116 9.21 3.33 3.66
CA ASP A 116 8.94 1.90 3.79
C ASP A 116 7.75 1.61 4.73
N PHE A 117 7.30 2.63 5.51
CA PHE A 117 6.22 2.56 6.49
C PHE A 117 6.47 1.54 7.61
N ALA A 118 7.73 1.24 7.94
CA ALA A 118 8.08 0.22 8.93
C ALA A 118 7.97 0.73 10.37
N ASP A 119 8.27 2.00 10.64
CA ASP A 119 8.07 2.58 11.97
C ASP A 119 6.61 3.05 12.13
N LYS A 120 5.87 2.36 12.98
CA LYS A 120 4.47 2.71 13.30
C LYS A 120 4.29 4.07 13.97
N ASN A 121 5.36 4.62 14.56
CA ASN A 121 5.31 5.92 15.24
C ASN A 121 5.73 7.07 14.33
N ASP A 122 6.29 6.76 13.17
CA ASP A 122 6.74 7.71 12.17
C ASP A 122 6.66 7.06 10.78
N LEU A 123 5.44 7.02 10.20
CA LEU A 123 5.24 6.47 8.86
C LEU A 123 5.85 7.33 7.76
N GLY A 124 6.19 8.58 8.10
CA GLY A 124 6.78 9.56 7.19
C GLY A 124 8.30 9.56 7.17
N ASP A 125 8.96 8.70 7.95
CA ASP A 125 10.42 8.61 8.02
C ASP A 125 11.05 8.23 6.68
N ASP A 126 12.05 9.01 6.24
CA ASP A 126 12.75 8.81 4.96
C ASP A 126 13.96 7.91 5.12
N GLU A 127 13.82 6.66 4.73
CA GLU A 127 14.86 5.63 4.75
C GLU A 127 15.87 5.73 3.58
N SER A 128 15.78 6.76 2.74
CA SER A 128 16.74 6.98 1.65
C SER A 128 18.11 7.46 2.12
N GLY A 129 18.18 7.96 3.35
CA GLY A 129 19.35 8.61 3.94
C GLY A 129 19.47 10.11 3.62
N ASN A 130 18.48 10.70 2.94
CA ASN A 130 18.44 12.14 2.64
C ASN A 130 17.77 12.96 3.75
N THR A 131 17.04 12.34 4.66
CA THR A 131 16.22 13.00 5.69
C THR A 131 15.14 13.93 5.10
N ASN A 132 14.52 13.52 3.99
CA ASN A 132 13.38 14.18 3.38
C ASN A 132 12.07 13.63 3.96
N ASP A 133 11.91 13.73 5.30
CA ASP A 133 10.79 13.19 6.03
C ASP A 133 9.47 13.85 5.66
N TRP A 134 8.40 13.09 5.73
CA TRP A 134 7.04 13.51 5.40
C TRP A 134 6.21 13.71 6.66
N ALA A 135 5.55 14.86 6.76
CA ALA A 135 4.64 15.12 7.87
C ALA A 135 3.36 14.29 7.71
N GLU A 136 3.03 13.52 8.72
CA GLU A 136 1.84 12.69 8.76
C GLU A 136 0.60 13.48 9.16
N SER A 137 -0.55 13.11 8.63
CA SER A 137 -1.84 13.66 9.02
C SER A 137 -2.93 12.61 8.99
N GLY A 138 -3.72 12.53 10.06
CA GLY A 138 -4.89 11.64 10.15
C GLY A 138 -4.57 10.18 10.49
N PHE A 139 -3.32 9.84 10.79
CA PHE A 139 -2.94 8.50 11.25
C PHE A 139 -3.00 8.38 12.77
N ASP A 140 -3.56 7.25 13.24
CA ASP A 140 -3.49 6.88 14.66
C ASP A 140 -2.26 5.99 14.90
N THR A 141 -1.18 6.60 15.32
CA THR A 141 0.06 5.89 15.65
C THR A 141 0.00 5.18 17.00
N THR A 142 -0.98 5.51 17.85
CA THR A 142 -1.05 5.00 19.24
C THR A 142 -1.31 3.49 19.29
N ASN A 143 -2.17 2.98 18.41
CA ASN A 143 -2.60 1.60 18.44
C ASN A 143 -1.99 0.74 17.32
N GLY A 144 -1.18 1.33 16.42
CA GLY A 144 -0.67 0.63 15.24
C GLY A 144 -1.79 0.15 14.30
N SER A 145 -2.95 0.80 14.35
CA SER A 145 -4.11 0.47 13.52
C SER A 145 -3.93 0.84 12.06
N ASN A 146 -3.01 1.75 11.78
CA ASN A 146 -2.70 2.20 10.43
C ASN A 146 -1.53 1.47 9.78
N GLN A 147 -0.81 0.65 10.53
CA GLN A 147 0.26 -0.19 10.02
C GLN A 147 -0.19 -1.66 9.99
N PHE A 148 -0.07 -2.30 8.84
CA PHE A 148 -0.42 -3.71 8.67
C PHE A 148 0.81 -4.55 8.40
N HIS A 149 0.80 -5.81 8.86
CA HIS A 149 1.87 -6.76 8.56
C HIS A 149 1.80 -7.30 7.13
N ASP A 150 0.70 -7.01 6.44
CA ASP A 150 0.49 -7.44 5.06
C ASP A 150 1.31 -6.58 4.10
N THR A 151 2.09 -7.23 3.24
CA THR A 151 2.96 -6.58 2.26
C THR A 151 2.86 -7.31 0.92
N PRO A 152 3.35 -6.73 -0.19
CA PRO A 152 3.35 -7.39 -1.49
C PRO A 152 4.04 -8.76 -1.53
N THR A 153 4.98 -9.01 -0.61
CA THR A 153 5.73 -10.28 -0.50
C THR A 153 5.24 -11.19 0.61
N ARG A 154 4.45 -10.68 1.54
CA ARG A 154 3.94 -11.40 2.72
C ARG A 154 2.49 -11.08 2.91
N ASN A 155 1.61 -12.00 2.53
CA ASN A 155 0.17 -11.88 2.73
C ASN A 155 -0.22 -12.61 4.02
N PHE A 156 -0.67 -11.87 4.99
CA PHE A 156 -1.23 -12.40 6.23
C PHE A 156 -2.76 -12.29 6.19
N LEU A 157 -3.42 -13.13 6.96
CA LEU A 157 -4.83 -12.94 7.25
C LEU A 157 -4.94 -11.84 8.29
N THR A 158 -5.32 -10.65 7.88
CA THR A 158 -5.49 -9.47 8.74
C THR A 158 -6.95 -9.05 8.83
N GLY A 159 -7.30 -8.37 9.93
CA GLY A 159 -8.62 -7.74 10.04
C GLY A 159 -8.74 -6.57 9.06
N ASP A 160 -9.88 -6.47 8.39
CA ASP A 160 -10.16 -5.37 7.46
C ASP A 160 -10.81 -4.19 8.20
N THR A 161 -10.12 -3.07 8.26
CA THR A 161 -10.62 -1.87 8.91
C THR A 161 -11.74 -1.18 8.16
N PHE A 162 -11.92 -1.47 6.87
CA PHE A 162 -12.97 -0.87 6.05
C PHE A 162 -14.34 -1.56 6.21
N GLN A 163 -14.37 -2.78 6.74
CA GLN A 163 -15.59 -3.57 6.89
C GLN A 163 -15.87 -3.98 8.35
N MET A 164 -15.43 -3.19 9.29
CA MET A 164 -15.68 -3.44 10.71
C MET A 164 -17.11 -3.05 11.11
N GLY A 165 -17.70 -3.86 12.02
CA GLY A 165 -18.84 -3.43 12.78
C GLY A 165 -18.47 -2.36 13.81
N SER A 166 -19.44 -1.53 14.21
CA SER A 166 -19.24 -0.60 15.33
C SER A 166 -18.88 -1.38 16.61
N GLY A 167 -17.93 -0.86 17.39
CA GLY A 167 -17.48 -1.50 18.63
C GLY A 167 -16.37 -2.54 18.45
N ILE A 168 -15.76 -2.62 17.28
CA ILE A 168 -14.54 -3.41 17.05
C ILE A 168 -13.36 -2.47 16.88
N THR A 169 -12.29 -2.78 17.58
CA THR A 169 -10.97 -2.15 17.39
C THR A 169 -10.00 -3.17 16.84
N ILE A 170 -9.34 -2.83 15.74
CA ILE A 170 -8.25 -3.61 15.16
C ILE A 170 -6.93 -2.95 15.56
N SER A 171 -5.99 -3.77 15.98
CA SER A 171 -4.66 -3.33 16.43
C SER A 171 -3.60 -4.36 16.04
N ASN A 172 -2.34 -4.09 16.42
CA ASN A 172 -1.21 -4.99 16.15
C ASN A 172 -1.11 -5.37 14.67
N GLY A 173 -1.12 -4.35 13.79
CA GLY A 173 -0.97 -4.57 12.35
C GLY A 173 -2.09 -5.41 11.71
N GLY A 174 -3.31 -5.32 12.21
CA GLY A 174 -4.44 -6.09 11.71
C GLY A 174 -4.58 -7.50 12.30
N LEU A 175 -3.70 -7.88 13.22
CA LEU A 175 -3.66 -9.25 13.78
C LEU A 175 -4.44 -9.41 15.09
N THR A 176 -4.85 -8.31 15.72
CA THR A 176 -5.62 -8.33 16.96
C THR A 176 -6.92 -7.59 16.77
N SER A 177 -8.02 -8.22 17.17
CA SER A 177 -9.35 -7.62 17.18
C SER A 177 -9.92 -7.63 18.61
N THR A 178 -10.37 -6.48 19.08
CA THR A 178 -11.03 -6.33 20.37
C THR A 178 -12.45 -5.83 20.14
N ALA A 179 -13.41 -6.47 20.75
CA ALA A 179 -14.81 -6.04 20.73
C ALA A 179 -15.13 -5.32 22.04
N ASP A 180 -15.86 -4.20 21.99
CA ASP A 180 -16.42 -3.57 23.16
C ASP A 180 -17.72 -4.30 23.61
N GLU A 181 -18.10 -4.11 24.88
CA GLU A 181 -19.23 -4.81 25.49
C GLU A 181 -20.61 -4.32 24.99
N SER A 182 -20.68 -3.34 24.11
CA SER A 182 -21.89 -2.55 23.89
C SER A 182 -22.80 -2.99 22.74
N GLY A 183 -22.60 -4.17 22.17
CA GLY A 183 -23.50 -4.58 21.09
C GLY A 183 -23.28 -6.00 20.55
N SER A 184 -24.17 -6.45 19.68
CA SER A 184 -23.99 -7.67 18.89
C SER A 184 -22.82 -7.47 17.91
N VAL A 185 -21.63 -7.68 18.39
CA VAL A 185 -20.41 -7.46 17.63
C VAL A 185 -20.10 -8.74 16.89
N GLY A 186 -20.58 -8.85 15.68
CA GLY A 186 -20.01 -9.82 14.77
C GLY A 186 -18.64 -9.31 14.33
N ILE A 187 -17.55 -9.89 14.83
CA ILE A 187 -16.33 -9.90 14.06
C ILE A 187 -16.70 -10.63 12.77
N ARG A 188 -17.02 -9.91 11.76
CA ARG A 188 -16.83 -10.44 10.44
C ARG A 188 -15.32 -10.47 10.28
N ALA A 189 -14.72 -11.60 10.69
CA ALA A 189 -13.47 -11.99 10.05
C ALA A 189 -13.79 -11.77 8.61
N THR A 190 -13.24 -10.70 8.10
CA THR A 190 -13.55 -10.11 6.85
C THR A 190 -13.76 -11.19 5.88
N ASN A 191 -14.78 -11.07 5.12
CA ASN A 191 -14.96 -11.94 4.01
C ASN A 191 -13.59 -12.32 3.50
N LEU A 192 -13.19 -13.56 3.70
CA LEU A 192 -11.99 -14.12 3.09
C LEU A 192 -12.01 -13.87 1.57
N SER A 193 -13.13 -13.43 1.04
CA SER A 193 -13.35 -12.99 -0.33
C SER A 193 -12.87 -11.56 -0.63
N GLU A 194 -12.66 -10.71 0.37
CA GLU A 194 -12.27 -9.30 0.18
C GLU A 194 -11.00 -8.92 0.94
N SER A 195 -10.48 -9.81 1.80
CA SER A 195 -9.16 -9.65 2.40
C SER A 195 -8.06 -9.79 1.34
N THR A 196 -6.88 -9.34 1.68
CA THR A 196 -5.67 -9.48 0.87
C THR A 196 -5.37 -10.91 0.42
N VAL A 197 -5.97 -11.91 1.08
CA VAL A 197 -5.86 -13.33 0.73
C VAL A 197 -7.20 -13.84 0.19
N ARG A 198 -7.31 -13.95 -1.12
CA ARG A 198 -8.46 -14.58 -1.76
C ARG A 198 -8.24 -16.08 -1.89
N LEU A 199 -8.94 -16.86 -1.06
CA LEU A 199 -8.93 -18.32 -1.14
C LEU A 199 -9.78 -18.79 -2.33
N GLN A 200 -9.14 -19.26 -3.40
CA GLN A 200 -9.86 -19.72 -4.60
C GLN A 200 -9.89 -21.25 -4.72
N SER A 201 -8.81 -21.93 -4.35
CA SER A 201 -8.69 -23.39 -4.41
C SER A 201 -7.51 -23.84 -3.56
N GLY A 202 -7.51 -25.10 -3.14
CA GLY A 202 -6.41 -25.71 -2.38
C GLY A 202 -6.78 -25.92 -0.89
N LYS A 203 -5.77 -26.30 -0.11
CA LYS A 203 -5.89 -26.48 1.34
C LYS A 203 -5.28 -25.29 2.05
N TRP A 204 -6.04 -24.71 2.97
CA TRP A 204 -5.64 -23.51 3.69
C TRP A 204 -5.67 -23.80 5.18
N TYR A 205 -4.79 -23.13 5.91
CA TYR A 205 -4.72 -23.19 7.36
C TYR A 205 -4.65 -21.77 7.92
N PHE A 206 -5.40 -21.52 8.98
CA PHE A 206 -5.32 -20.29 9.75
C PHE A 206 -5.59 -20.61 11.23
N GLU A 207 -5.06 -19.78 12.11
CA GLU A 207 -5.24 -19.90 13.56
C GLU A 207 -5.86 -18.64 14.13
N TYR A 208 -6.77 -18.85 15.08
CA TYR A 208 -7.25 -17.80 15.97
C TYR A 208 -6.88 -18.14 17.39
N LEU A 209 -6.23 -17.19 18.07
CA LEU A 209 -6.07 -17.23 19.51
C LEU A 209 -7.17 -16.39 20.14
N ILE A 210 -7.99 -17.00 20.97
CA ILE A 210 -8.98 -16.31 21.78
C ILE A 210 -8.29 -16.01 23.11
N ASP A 211 -7.91 -14.76 23.31
CA ASP A 211 -7.15 -14.33 24.49
C ASP A 211 -8.07 -14.05 25.69
N THR A 212 -9.21 -13.41 25.44
CA THR A 212 -10.17 -13.05 26.48
C THR A 212 -11.60 -13.26 26.02
N ILE A 213 -12.42 -13.90 26.84
CA ILE A 213 -13.86 -14.04 26.63
C ILE A 213 -14.58 -13.48 27.86
N ASP A 214 -15.51 -12.54 27.66
CA ASP A 214 -16.43 -12.16 28.71
C ASP A 214 -17.41 -13.30 28.95
N ALA A 215 -17.32 -13.92 30.13
CA ALA A 215 -18.16 -15.05 30.52
C ALA A 215 -19.65 -14.70 30.66
N THR A 216 -20.00 -13.41 30.65
CA THR A 216 -21.41 -12.95 30.75
C THR A 216 -22.10 -12.90 29.38
N GLN A 217 -21.37 -12.96 28.29
CA GLN A 217 -21.86 -12.86 26.92
C GLN A 217 -21.57 -14.15 26.15
N VAL A 218 -22.25 -15.24 26.50
CA VAL A 218 -22.08 -16.49 25.74
C VAL A 218 -22.82 -16.41 24.41
N GLN A 219 -22.15 -15.94 23.40
CA GLN A 219 -22.61 -16.08 22.01
C GLN A 219 -21.82 -17.22 21.34
N PRO A 220 -22.44 -18.02 20.47
CA PRO A 220 -21.72 -19.09 19.79
C PRO A 220 -20.65 -18.49 18.91
N ILE A 221 -19.39 -18.88 19.12
CA ILE A 221 -18.29 -18.57 18.20
C ILE A 221 -18.52 -19.43 16.96
N ILE A 222 -19.00 -18.81 15.89
CA ILE A 222 -19.10 -19.47 14.60
C ILE A 222 -17.73 -19.30 13.93
N LEU A 223 -16.91 -20.34 13.99
CA LEU A 223 -15.71 -20.40 13.18
C LEU A 223 -16.14 -20.55 11.72
N PRO A 224 -15.52 -19.82 10.79
CA PRO A 224 -15.84 -19.98 9.38
C PRO A 224 -15.53 -21.41 8.95
N PHE A 225 -16.53 -22.12 8.46
CA PHE A 225 -16.33 -23.41 7.82
C PHE A 225 -15.78 -23.16 6.41
N ILE A 226 -14.68 -23.80 6.09
CA ILE A 226 -14.19 -23.88 4.72
C ILE A 226 -15.03 -24.97 4.04
N TRP A 227 -15.81 -24.59 3.04
CA TRP A 227 -16.50 -25.57 2.19
C TRP A 227 -15.49 -26.15 1.19
N GLU A 228 -15.47 -27.45 1.08
CA GLU A 228 -14.71 -28.16 0.05
C GLU A 228 -15.31 -27.96 -1.36
#